data_bca8298b284a93793575da4e1a492f94
#
_entry.id   bca8298b284a93793575da4e1a492f94
#
_cell.length_a   1.000
_cell.length_b   1.000
_cell.length_c   1.000
_cell.angle_alpha   90.00
_cell.angle_beta   90.00
_cell.angle_gamma   90.00
#
_symmetry.space_group_name_H-M   'P 1'
#
loop_
_entity.id
_entity.type
_entity.pdbx_description
1 polymer ?
#
loop_
_entity_poly.entity_id
_entity_poly.type
_entity_poly.pdbx_seq_one_letter_code
_entity_poly.pdbx_strand_id
1 'polypeptide(L)'
;MAVGVIVGSIRASLVGLCFLYLPRARADYHVSDEAAHLLATAKEASGGTHWETVVTWHESGRISTGGIEGTFDRWLNFVGLRNAATFDFTNTCSCEGWNGSVSWSVGASGIKSFTSNAEAITDAYWRTFAFWRPDRFPAEQIYIGTRKLEDKTCDVVKITPKGGEPFELWLERDTHLILREVDLTGSQPRTRDFSDFRKSFGVIVPTTVREINGDHNQEQIATTTALAVNVVFPADRFDPPVYLPDNGVFPRGKDSITIPFKLLNNHIYLPVKLNGGAPKLFIFDTGSFNVLSKEEAQAQGISSEGAFPAGGIGQNTVEFSYAKIDLLDVGGLVLKNQLFATFDLSDGIRFEDLPTLGLVGYELAKQAVVVLDYDKNEITFIRPAAFRPPKGAESLPLKFRGHIPLVEAVLDGVTGEFQLDTGARPSLTLTRSFADAHGLVEKYHARREAVGGPGLGGQSRGLLARPEELDLGRLAVHGPVALISSSWRRNTAMSRIAGNIGGGLLKRFLVTLDYPQGTLYLQANRHFAEPDVFDRSGLWVMRASDGSAFEVADVIPDSPASKVGLKVGERILKVDQTDAAVLTVSTFREWLEKEPGTAIDLEVQGEDGVHEVVLVLEDLL
;
A
#
# COMPACT_ATOMS: atom_id res chain seq x y z
N MET A 1 -25.09 -11.57 -68.11
CA MET A 1 -24.75 -10.87 -69.36
C MET A 1 -23.79 -9.74 -69.05
N ALA A 2 -22.61 -9.84 -69.68
CA ALA A 2 -21.62 -8.78 -70.03
C ALA A 2 -21.13 -7.82 -68.94
N VAL A 3 -19.96 -8.01 -68.42
CA VAL A 3 -18.57 -7.69 -68.84
C VAL A 3 -18.41 -6.24 -69.29
N GLY A 4 -17.59 -5.50 -68.53
CA GLY A 4 -17.06 -4.21 -68.89
C GLY A 4 -15.80 -3.92 -68.03
N VAL A 5 -14.63 -4.33 -68.55
CA VAL A 5 -13.30 -4.00 -68.06
C VAL A 5 -12.95 -2.60 -68.52
N ILE A 6 -12.54 -1.71 -67.63
CA ILE A 6 -11.79 -0.51 -67.96
C ILE A 6 -10.47 -0.51 -67.20
N VAL A 7 -9.39 -0.65 -67.95
CA VAL A 7 -8.00 -0.48 -67.54
C VAL A 7 -7.68 1.02 -67.51
N GLY A 8 -7.37 1.52 -66.35
CA GLY A 8 -6.87 2.86 -66.15
C GLY A 8 -5.46 2.84 -65.56
N SER A 9 -4.49 3.10 -66.39
CA SER A 9 -3.07 3.24 -66.04
C SER A 9 -2.84 4.48 -65.17
N ILE A 10 -2.37 4.25 -63.93
CA ILE A 10 -1.87 5.34 -63.07
C ILE A 10 -0.34 5.26 -63.05
N ARG A 11 0.27 6.31 -63.55
CA ARG A 11 1.71 6.57 -63.49
C ARG A 11 2.16 6.71 -62.02
N ALA A 12 3.10 5.88 -61.62
CA ALA A 12 3.80 6.02 -60.35
C ALA A 12 4.76 7.20 -60.41
N SER A 13 4.49 8.27 -59.67
CA SER A 13 5.47 9.31 -59.36
C SER A 13 6.24 8.86 -58.13
N LEU A 14 7.50 8.45 -58.29
CA LEU A 14 8.44 8.26 -57.22
C LEU A 14 8.76 9.63 -56.60
N VAL A 15 8.16 9.94 -55.47
CA VAL A 15 8.68 10.97 -54.56
C VAL A 15 9.64 10.28 -53.62
N GLY A 16 10.94 10.46 -53.84
CA GLY A 16 11.97 9.99 -52.95
C GLY A 16 11.90 10.77 -51.62
N LEU A 17 11.34 10.14 -50.59
CA LEU A 17 11.56 10.59 -49.23
C LEU A 17 12.98 10.17 -48.80
N CYS A 18 13.90 11.09 -48.85
CA CYS A 18 15.16 11.02 -48.11
C CYS A 18 14.80 11.01 -46.62
N PHE A 19 14.75 9.86 -45.98
CA PHE A 19 14.84 9.75 -44.54
C PHE A 19 16.26 10.20 -44.16
N LEU A 20 16.39 11.46 -43.74
CA LEU A 20 17.53 11.92 -42.97
C LEU A 20 17.53 11.10 -41.68
N TYR A 21 18.38 10.07 -41.64
CA TYR A 21 18.80 9.44 -40.40
C TYR A 21 19.56 10.51 -39.60
N LEU A 22 18.83 11.27 -38.76
CA LEU A 22 19.44 11.96 -37.66
C LEU A 22 19.94 10.87 -36.71
N PRO A 23 21.23 10.79 -36.42
CA PRO A 23 21.68 9.90 -35.35
C PRO A 23 20.99 10.38 -34.08
N ARG A 24 20.08 9.57 -33.53
CA ARG A 24 19.63 9.73 -32.14
C ARG A 24 20.92 9.74 -31.33
N ALA A 25 21.23 10.86 -30.69
CA ALA A 25 22.32 10.94 -29.74
C ALA A 25 22.10 9.74 -28.78
N ARG A 26 22.99 8.75 -28.82
CA ARG A 26 23.12 7.74 -27.77
C ARG A 26 23.40 8.58 -26.52
N ALA A 27 22.52 8.55 -25.57
CA ALA A 27 22.87 8.98 -24.23
C ALA A 27 23.99 8.03 -23.80
N ASP A 28 25.24 8.53 -23.87
CA ASP A 28 26.39 7.75 -23.44
C ASP A 28 26.29 7.63 -21.93
N TYR A 29 25.92 6.43 -21.46
CA TYR A 29 25.96 6.09 -20.04
C TYR A 29 27.43 6.07 -19.62
N HIS A 30 27.74 6.81 -18.58
CA HIS A 30 29.12 6.91 -18.10
C HIS A 30 29.53 5.60 -17.41
N VAL A 31 30.60 5.00 -17.91
CA VAL A 31 31.26 3.85 -17.28
C VAL A 31 32.68 4.29 -16.93
N SER A 32 33.01 4.35 -15.62
CA SER A 32 34.38 4.66 -15.20
C SER A 32 35.31 3.49 -15.52
N ASP A 33 36.54 3.77 -15.94
CA ASP A 33 37.54 2.74 -16.29
C ASP A 33 37.75 1.75 -15.14
N GLU A 34 37.73 2.22 -13.92
CA GLU A 34 37.89 1.42 -12.70
C GLU A 34 36.70 0.49 -12.46
N ALA A 35 35.46 0.97 -12.64
CA ALA A 35 34.27 0.12 -12.58
C ALA A 35 34.29 -0.95 -13.67
N ALA A 36 34.64 -0.59 -14.89
CA ALA A 36 34.75 -1.53 -16.01
C ALA A 36 35.77 -2.63 -15.72
N HIS A 37 36.95 -2.26 -15.18
CA HIS A 37 38.00 -3.21 -14.81
C HIS A 37 37.53 -4.15 -13.69
N LEU A 38 36.95 -3.63 -12.62
CA LEU A 38 36.46 -4.44 -11.50
C LEU A 38 35.38 -5.43 -11.91
N LEU A 39 34.40 -4.99 -12.71
CA LEU A 39 33.34 -5.86 -13.21
C LEU A 39 33.84 -6.92 -14.19
N ALA A 40 34.82 -6.59 -15.04
CA ALA A 40 35.46 -7.57 -15.92
C ALA A 40 36.23 -8.64 -15.11
N THR A 41 36.98 -8.21 -14.09
CA THR A 41 37.72 -9.13 -13.20
C THR A 41 36.76 -10.05 -12.43
N ALA A 42 35.64 -9.51 -11.93
CA ALA A 42 34.60 -10.29 -11.27
C ALA A 42 33.96 -11.32 -12.22
N LYS A 43 33.72 -10.94 -13.47
CA LYS A 43 33.22 -11.85 -14.50
C LYS A 43 34.19 -13.00 -14.73
N GLU A 44 35.49 -12.73 -14.91
CA GLU A 44 36.53 -13.75 -15.09
C GLU A 44 36.62 -14.69 -13.86
N ALA A 45 36.62 -14.12 -12.66
CA ALA A 45 36.66 -14.91 -11.42
C ALA A 45 35.46 -15.84 -11.26
N SER A 46 34.28 -15.43 -11.76
CA SER A 46 33.03 -16.20 -11.65
C SER A 46 32.75 -17.12 -12.84
N GLY A 47 33.63 -17.20 -13.87
CA GLY A 47 33.45 -18.14 -14.98
C GLY A 47 33.72 -17.60 -16.39
N GLY A 48 34.05 -16.32 -16.51
CA GLY A 48 34.51 -15.70 -17.75
C GLY A 48 33.51 -15.83 -18.89
N THR A 49 33.97 -16.38 -20.00
CA THR A 49 33.19 -16.57 -21.22
C THR A 49 32.01 -17.56 -21.09
N HIS A 50 31.99 -18.41 -20.06
CA HIS A 50 30.85 -19.31 -19.82
C HIS A 50 29.54 -18.53 -19.61
N TRP A 51 29.62 -17.30 -19.06
CA TRP A 51 28.47 -16.43 -18.90
C TRP A 51 27.79 -16.03 -20.22
N GLU A 52 28.52 -16.04 -21.34
CA GLU A 52 27.96 -15.75 -22.67
C GLU A 52 27.05 -16.87 -23.17
N THR A 53 27.22 -18.07 -22.63
CA THR A 53 26.42 -19.25 -23.03
C THR A 53 25.12 -19.39 -22.22
N VAL A 54 24.95 -18.62 -21.13
CA VAL A 54 23.76 -18.65 -20.28
C VAL A 54 22.65 -17.80 -20.91
N VAL A 55 21.60 -18.46 -21.36
CA VAL A 55 20.41 -17.83 -21.99
C VAL A 55 19.25 -17.80 -21.00
N THR A 56 19.02 -18.91 -20.31
CA THR A 56 17.96 -19.07 -19.32
C THR A 56 18.49 -19.78 -18.09
N TRP A 57 17.81 -19.57 -16.98
CA TRP A 57 18.18 -20.09 -15.67
C TRP A 57 16.94 -20.48 -14.89
N HIS A 58 16.95 -21.65 -14.30
CA HIS A 58 15.94 -22.09 -13.35
C HIS A 58 16.64 -22.57 -12.10
N GLU A 59 16.29 -21.97 -10.97
CA GLU A 59 16.78 -22.40 -9.66
C GLU A 59 15.61 -22.67 -8.73
N SER A 60 15.77 -23.64 -7.86
CA SER A 60 14.83 -23.94 -6.79
C SER A 60 15.55 -24.26 -5.50
N GLY A 61 14.88 -24.05 -4.38
CA GLY A 61 15.50 -24.23 -3.08
C GLY A 61 14.57 -24.03 -1.91
N ARG A 62 15.19 -23.81 -0.76
CA ARG A 62 14.51 -23.49 0.50
C ARG A 62 14.61 -22.01 0.78
N ILE A 63 13.61 -21.50 1.46
CA ILE A 63 13.56 -20.11 1.91
C ILE A 63 13.02 -20.06 3.33
N SER A 64 13.59 -19.19 4.16
CA SER A 64 13.06 -18.84 5.47
C SER A 64 12.88 -17.34 5.57
N THR A 65 11.80 -16.90 6.19
CA THR A 65 11.51 -15.48 6.44
C THR A 65 10.56 -15.34 7.61
N GLY A 66 10.83 -14.40 8.55
CA GLY A 66 9.97 -14.17 9.70
C GLY A 66 9.66 -15.41 10.53
N GLY A 67 10.57 -16.39 10.57
CA GLY A 67 10.38 -17.67 11.29
C GLY A 67 9.50 -18.69 10.55
N ILE A 68 9.13 -18.45 9.30
CA ILE A 68 8.39 -19.40 8.44
C ILE A 68 9.35 -20.01 7.42
N GLU A 69 9.26 -21.34 7.26
CA GLU A 69 10.01 -22.10 6.27
C GLU A 69 9.16 -22.37 5.03
N GLY A 70 9.81 -22.37 3.87
CA GLY A 70 9.16 -22.64 2.59
C GLY A 70 10.13 -23.07 1.50
N THR A 71 9.60 -23.11 0.28
CA THR A 71 10.39 -23.38 -0.93
C THR A 71 10.22 -22.24 -1.93
N PHE A 72 11.17 -22.14 -2.84
CA PHE A 72 11.08 -21.21 -3.95
C PHE A 72 11.47 -21.85 -5.26
N ASP A 73 10.88 -21.36 -6.35
CA ASP A 73 11.29 -21.58 -7.73
C ASP A 73 11.50 -20.22 -8.39
N ARG A 74 12.63 -20.05 -9.09
CA ARG A 74 12.93 -18.80 -9.81
C ARG A 74 13.39 -19.10 -11.24
N TRP A 75 12.85 -18.32 -12.17
CA TRP A 75 13.17 -18.40 -13.60
C TRP A 75 13.75 -17.07 -14.06
N LEU A 76 14.87 -17.11 -14.77
CA LEU A 76 15.52 -15.93 -15.33
C LEU A 76 15.71 -16.10 -16.84
N ASN A 77 15.55 -15.01 -17.57
CA ASN A 77 15.88 -14.92 -18.99
C ASN A 77 16.91 -13.81 -19.20
N PHE A 78 18.14 -14.19 -19.47
CA PHE A 78 19.30 -13.32 -19.62
C PHE A 78 19.28 -12.51 -20.93
N VAL A 79 18.50 -12.94 -21.90
CA VAL A 79 18.41 -12.31 -23.22
C VAL A 79 17.39 -11.17 -23.20
N GLY A 80 16.30 -11.34 -22.48
CA GLY A 80 15.20 -10.37 -22.43
C GLY A 80 15.08 -9.60 -21.11
N LEU A 81 16.03 -9.76 -20.16
CA LEU A 81 15.94 -9.23 -18.81
C LEU A 81 14.57 -9.52 -18.17
N ARG A 82 14.19 -10.79 -18.16
CA ARG A 82 12.92 -11.22 -17.56
C ARG A 82 13.17 -12.09 -16.37
N ASN A 83 12.33 -11.98 -15.37
CA ASN A 83 12.35 -12.85 -14.20
C ASN A 83 10.94 -13.25 -13.78
N ALA A 84 10.84 -14.40 -13.12
CA ALA A 84 9.66 -14.80 -12.38
C ALA A 84 10.10 -15.66 -11.19
N ALA A 85 9.38 -15.60 -10.09
CA ALA A 85 9.59 -16.43 -8.92
C ALA A 85 8.25 -16.88 -8.33
N THR A 86 8.26 -18.06 -7.72
CA THR A 86 7.16 -18.55 -6.89
C THR A 86 7.75 -18.91 -5.53
N PHE A 87 7.04 -18.54 -4.48
CA PHE A 87 7.37 -18.86 -3.09
C PHE A 87 6.21 -19.64 -2.50
N ASP A 88 6.50 -20.80 -1.92
CA ASP A 88 5.51 -21.68 -1.32
C ASP A 88 5.87 -21.93 0.15
N PHE A 89 5.05 -21.40 1.03
CA PHE A 89 5.13 -21.58 2.48
C PHE A 89 3.96 -22.43 2.95
N THR A 90 4.05 -23.05 4.12
CA THR A 90 3.06 -24.00 4.64
C THR A 90 1.60 -23.54 4.49
N ASN A 91 1.34 -22.24 4.65
CA ASN A 91 -0.01 -21.69 4.62
C ASN A 91 -0.25 -20.64 3.53
N THR A 92 0.75 -20.35 2.71
CA THR A 92 0.67 -19.25 1.74
C THR A 92 1.58 -19.50 0.55
N CYS A 93 1.09 -19.13 -0.63
CA CYS A 93 1.88 -19.11 -1.86
C CYS A 93 1.86 -17.70 -2.43
N SER A 94 3.02 -17.23 -2.91
CA SER A 94 3.12 -15.98 -3.63
C SER A 94 3.96 -16.14 -4.89
N CYS A 95 3.75 -15.29 -5.86
CA CYS A 95 4.58 -15.26 -7.05
C CYS A 95 4.75 -13.83 -7.56
N GLU A 96 5.85 -13.60 -8.25
CA GLU A 96 6.20 -12.30 -8.81
C GLU A 96 6.92 -12.46 -10.14
N GLY A 97 6.96 -11.40 -10.94
CA GLY A 97 7.69 -11.44 -12.19
C GLY A 97 7.75 -10.12 -12.93
N TRP A 98 8.65 -10.11 -13.90
CA TRP A 98 8.84 -9.05 -14.89
C TRP A 98 8.94 -9.67 -16.28
N ASN A 99 8.02 -9.30 -17.18
CA ASN A 99 7.97 -9.86 -18.53
C ASN A 99 8.72 -9.01 -19.59
N GLY A 100 9.41 -7.95 -19.15
CA GLY A 100 10.10 -6.99 -20.02
C GLY A 100 9.30 -5.69 -20.27
N SER A 101 8.05 -5.63 -19.84
CA SER A 101 7.19 -4.44 -19.97
C SER A 101 6.29 -4.19 -18.76
N VAL A 102 5.89 -5.24 -18.07
CA VAL A 102 5.01 -5.17 -16.91
C VAL A 102 5.61 -5.97 -15.76
N SER A 103 5.73 -5.33 -14.60
CA SER A 103 6.06 -5.96 -13.33
C SER A 103 4.79 -6.34 -12.60
N TRP A 104 4.76 -7.53 -12.03
CA TRP A 104 3.59 -8.05 -11.33
C TRP A 104 4.00 -8.88 -10.11
N SER A 105 3.14 -8.90 -9.11
CA SER A 105 3.20 -9.87 -8.03
C SER A 105 1.81 -10.33 -7.65
N VAL A 106 1.72 -11.55 -7.14
CA VAL A 106 0.50 -12.11 -6.54
C VAL A 106 0.86 -12.51 -5.12
N GLY A 107 0.29 -11.81 -4.17
CA GLY A 107 0.52 -12.07 -2.75
C GLY A 107 -0.18 -13.33 -2.25
N ALA A 108 0.04 -13.64 -0.98
CA ALA A 108 -0.51 -14.79 -0.28
C ALA A 108 -2.05 -14.89 -0.34
N SER A 109 -2.72 -13.76 -0.39
CA SER A 109 -4.18 -13.66 -0.53
C SER A 109 -4.67 -13.73 -1.99
N GLY A 110 -3.77 -13.98 -2.97
CA GLY A 110 -4.09 -13.95 -4.39
C GLY A 110 -4.22 -12.53 -4.96
N ILE A 111 -3.77 -11.51 -4.24
CA ILE A 111 -3.78 -10.13 -4.70
C ILE A 111 -2.72 -9.94 -5.76
N LYS A 112 -3.14 -9.50 -6.94
CA LYS A 112 -2.24 -9.10 -8.01
C LYS A 112 -1.92 -7.61 -7.87
N SER A 113 -0.66 -7.30 -7.80
CA SER A 113 -0.15 -5.93 -7.78
C SER A 113 0.85 -5.70 -8.90
N PHE A 114 1.06 -4.42 -9.23
CA PHE A 114 2.06 -3.99 -10.20
C PHE A 114 3.03 -3.07 -9.49
N THR A 115 4.31 -3.40 -9.56
CA THR A 115 5.36 -2.55 -9.00
C THR A 115 5.81 -1.51 -10.04
N SER A 116 6.63 -0.56 -9.62
CA SER A 116 7.23 0.39 -10.54
C SER A 116 8.13 -0.34 -11.54
N ASN A 117 8.04 0.04 -12.82
CA ASN A 117 8.89 -0.55 -13.85
C ASN A 117 10.38 -0.31 -13.57
N ALA A 118 10.75 0.80 -12.92
CA ALA A 118 12.12 1.11 -12.57
C ALA A 118 12.70 0.09 -11.58
N GLU A 119 11.95 -0.25 -10.53
CA GLU A 119 12.35 -1.29 -9.56
C GLU A 119 12.48 -2.66 -10.24
N ALA A 120 11.52 -3.01 -11.10
CA ALA A 120 11.53 -4.28 -11.83
C ALA A 120 12.69 -4.39 -12.81
N ILE A 121 13.03 -3.31 -13.50
CA ILE A 121 14.20 -3.24 -14.37
C ILE A 121 15.48 -3.46 -13.55
N THR A 122 15.61 -2.80 -12.41
CA THR A 122 16.77 -2.95 -11.51
C THR A 122 16.90 -4.39 -11.03
N ASP A 123 15.81 -5.00 -10.54
CA ASP A 123 15.81 -6.37 -10.05
C ASP A 123 16.18 -7.37 -11.16
N ALA A 124 15.60 -7.25 -12.34
CA ALA A 124 15.96 -8.07 -13.49
C ALA A 124 17.42 -7.86 -13.94
N TYR A 125 17.90 -6.62 -13.86
CA TYR A 125 19.23 -6.24 -14.29
C TYR A 125 20.33 -6.91 -13.45
N TRP A 126 20.25 -6.81 -12.12
CA TRP A 126 21.27 -7.44 -11.26
C TRP A 126 21.13 -8.97 -11.22
N ARG A 127 19.91 -9.51 -11.18
CA ARG A 127 19.68 -10.98 -11.16
C ARG A 127 20.16 -11.68 -12.43
N THR A 128 20.14 -11.01 -13.57
CA THR A 128 20.64 -11.56 -14.84
C THR A 128 22.08 -11.16 -15.14
N PHE A 129 22.79 -10.58 -14.19
CA PHE A 129 24.17 -10.09 -14.36
C PHE A 129 24.34 -9.23 -15.63
N ALA A 130 23.33 -8.39 -15.92
CA ALA A 130 23.30 -7.58 -17.13
C ALA A 130 24.41 -6.52 -17.16
N PHE A 131 24.95 -6.13 -16.00
CA PHE A 131 26.10 -5.22 -15.86
C PHE A 131 27.39 -5.72 -16.52
N TRP A 132 27.48 -7.01 -16.84
CA TRP A 132 28.59 -7.56 -17.64
C TRP A 132 28.39 -7.42 -19.15
N ARG A 133 27.26 -6.87 -19.59
CA ARG A 133 26.87 -6.68 -20.99
C ARG A 133 26.37 -5.26 -21.26
N PRO A 134 27.19 -4.21 -20.95
CA PRO A 134 26.77 -2.81 -21.03
C PRO A 134 26.39 -2.37 -22.45
N ASP A 135 26.98 -2.99 -23.48
CA ASP A 135 26.65 -2.73 -24.89
C ASP A 135 25.20 -3.09 -25.22
N ARG A 136 24.68 -4.12 -24.58
CA ARG A 136 23.31 -4.61 -24.76
C ARG A 136 22.34 -3.97 -23.78
N PHE A 137 22.76 -3.82 -22.53
CA PHE A 137 21.98 -3.31 -21.42
C PHE A 137 22.66 -2.11 -20.80
N PRO A 138 22.44 -0.90 -21.37
CA PRO A 138 23.13 0.31 -20.93
C PRO A 138 22.83 0.65 -19.47
N ALA A 139 23.88 1.03 -18.75
CA ALA A 139 23.82 1.52 -17.38
C ALA A 139 24.97 2.49 -17.12
N GLU A 140 24.75 3.41 -16.20
CA GLU A 140 25.85 4.14 -15.58
C GLU A 140 26.55 3.20 -14.58
N GLN A 141 27.90 3.14 -14.60
CA GLN A 141 28.69 2.29 -13.73
C GLN A 141 29.86 3.09 -13.16
N ILE A 142 29.83 3.38 -11.88
CA ILE A 142 30.81 4.27 -11.22
C ILE A 142 31.44 3.55 -10.04
N TYR A 143 32.78 3.53 -9.99
CA TYR A 143 33.49 3.15 -8.78
C TYR A 143 33.33 4.22 -7.70
N ILE A 144 32.88 3.84 -6.51
CA ILE A 144 32.61 4.78 -5.41
C ILE A 144 33.50 4.55 -4.18
N GLY A 145 34.53 3.71 -4.33
CA GLY A 145 35.54 3.50 -3.29
C GLY A 145 35.45 2.14 -2.65
N THR A 146 36.13 2.01 -1.52
CA THR A 146 36.28 0.76 -0.76
C THR A 146 35.43 0.76 0.49
N ARG A 147 34.88 -0.41 0.85
CA ARG A 147 34.11 -0.64 2.07
C ARG A 147 34.59 -1.92 2.77
N LYS A 148 34.30 -2.01 4.07
CA LYS A 148 34.47 -3.25 4.83
C LYS A 148 33.14 -4.00 4.93
N LEU A 149 33.21 -5.32 4.69
CA LEU A 149 32.14 -6.26 4.95
C LEU A 149 32.71 -7.32 5.89
N GLU A 150 32.40 -7.20 7.17
CA GLU A 150 33.05 -7.97 8.24
C GLU A 150 34.58 -7.80 8.19
N ASP A 151 35.33 -8.90 8.06
CA ASP A 151 36.79 -8.93 7.91
C ASP A 151 37.28 -8.67 6.48
N LYS A 152 36.39 -8.71 5.49
CA LYS A 152 36.68 -8.58 4.07
C LYS A 152 36.74 -7.14 3.60
N THR A 153 37.60 -6.88 2.62
CA THR A 153 37.67 -5.57 1.94
C THR A 153 37.03 -5.70 0.58
N CYS A 154 36.03 -4.85 0.30
CA CYS A 154 35.31 -4.85 -0.96
C CYS A 154 35.50 -3.53 -1.69
N ASP A 155 35.71 -3.58 -2.99
CA ASP A 155 35.55 -2.46 -3.89
C ASP A 155 34.08 -2.34 -4.29
N VAL A 156 33.56 -1.09 -4.34
CA VAL A 156 32.13 -0.84 -4.51
C VAL A 156 31.89 -0.12 -5.83
N VAL A 157 31.03 -0.70 -6.65
CA VAL A 157 30.56 -0.14 -7.90
C VAL A 157 29.09 0.20 -7.79
N LYS A 158 28.74 1.48 -8.00
CA LYS A 158 27.36 1.94 -8.11
C LYS A 158 26.91 1.80 -9.55
N ILE A 159 25.75 1.19 -9.76
CA ILE A 159 25.17 0.91 -11.07
C ILE A 159 23.78 1.51 -11.14
N THR A 160 23.48 2.25 -12.24
CA THR A 160 22.14 2.77 -12.53
C THR A 160 21.72 2.27 -13.91
N PRO A 161 20.87 1.25 -14.01
CA PRO A 161 20.38 0.74 -15.29
C PRO A 161 19.54 1.77 -16.03
N LYS A 162 19.56 1.73 -17.35
CA LYS A 162 18.65 2.57 -18.15
C LYS A 162 17.20 2.31 -17.79
N GLY A 163 16.51 3.34 -17.28
CA GLY A 163 15.12 3.26 -16.83
C GLY A 163 14.91 2.53 -15.49
N GLY A 164 16.00 2.11 -14.84
CA GLY A 164 16.01 1.50 -13.52
C GLY A 164 16.46 2.47 -12.44
N GLU A 165 16.58 1.95 -11.22
CA GLU A 165 17.01 2.64 -10.02
C GLU A 165 18.47 2.29 -9.67
N PRO A 166 19.21 3.13 -8.93
CA PRO A 166 20.59 2.85 -8.56
C PRO A 166 20.70 1.75 -7.50
N PHE A 167 21.75 0.91 -7.64
CA PHE A 167 22.15 -0.07 -6.65
C PHE A 167 23.68 -0.17 -6.56
N GLU A 168 24.21 -0.77 -5.50
CA GLU A 168 25.66 -1.00 -5.33
C GLU A 168 25.96 -2.48 -5.43
N LEU A 169 27.11 -2.82 -6.04
CA LEU A 169 27.74 -4.14 -5.96
C LEU A 169 29.05 -4.03 -5.19
N TRP A 170 29.25 -4.91 -4.22
CA TRP A 170 30.45 -4.99 -3.40
C TRP A 170 31.26 -6.22 -3.80
N LEU A 171 32.43 -6.00 -4.36
CA LEU A 171 33.33 -7.00 -4.92
C LEU A 171 34.50 -7.23 -3.96
N GLU A 172 34.66 -8.45 -3.46
CA GLU A 172 35.78 -8.79 -2.57
C GLU A 172 37.11 -8.71 -3.32
N ARG A 173 38.10 -8.07 -2.73
CA ARG A 173 39.40 -7.84 -3.37
C ARG A 173 40.20 -9.12 -3.61
N ASP A 174 40.10 -10.11 -2.73
CA ASP A 174 40.93 -11.32 -2.78
C ASP A 174 40.37 -12.36 -3.78
N THR A 175 39.06 -12.55 -3.79
CA THR A 175 38.37 -13.52 -4.65
C THR A 175 37.78 -12.90 -5.92
N HIS A 176 37.60 -11.60 -5.96
CA HIS A 176 36.87 -10.83 -6.98
C HIS A 176 35.39 -11.23 -7.14
N LEU A 177 34.84 -11.99 -6.20
CA LEU A 177 33.42 -12.35 -6.21
C LEU A 177 32.55 -11.21 -5.67
N ILE A 178 31.32 -11.12 -6.17
CA ILE A 178 30.33 -10.19 -5.65
C ILE A 178 29.77 -10.78 -4.36
N LEU A 179 30.01 -10.12 -3.22
CA LEU A 179 29.56 -10.57 -1.91
C LEU A 179 28.28 -9.91 -1.44
N ARG A 180 27.97 -8.71 -1.96
CA ARG A 180 26.79 -7.95 -1.54
C ARG A 180 26.22 -7.14 -2.69
N GLU A 181 24.91 -7.06 -2.73
CA GLU A 181 24.15 -6.07 -3.47
C GLU A 181 23.39 -5.19 -2.46
N VAL A 182 23.33 -3.87 -2.73
CA VAL A 182 22.62 -2.90 -1.90
C VAL A 182 21.64 -2.12 -2.78
N ASP A 183 20.36 -2.30 -2.53
CA ASP A 183 19.30 -1.49 -3.12
C ASP A 183 19.22 -0.14 -2.37
N LEU A 184 19.38 0.97 -3.12
CA LEU A 184 19.42 2.32 -2.56
C LEU A 184 18.06 3.04 -2.59
N THR A 185 17.00 2.39 -3.04
CA THR A 185 15.73 3.05 -3.39
C THR A 185 14.71 3.11 -2.25
N GLY A 186 14.89 2.31 -1.22
CA GLY A 186 14.02 2.29 -0.05
C GLY A 186 14.33 3.38 0.99
N SER A 187 13.42 3.58 1.93
CA SER A 187 13.67 4.41 3.12
C SER A 187 14.77 3.84 4.01
N GLN A 188 15.02 2.56 3.88
CA GLN A 188 16.17 1.84 4.44
C GLN A 188 16.79 1.01 3.32
N PRO A 189 18.13 1.01 3.18
CA PRO A 189 18.81 0.18 2.19
C PRO A 189 18.47 -1.30 2.44
N ARG A 190 18.04 -1.98 1.36
CA ARG A 190 17.90 -3.42 1.38
C ARG A 190 19.22 -4.02 0.94
N THR A 191 19.80 -4.88 1.75
CA THR A 191 21.06 -5.55 1.42
C THR A 191 20.82 -7.03 1.16
N ARG A 192 21.53 -7.57 0.16
CA ARG A 192 21.58 -9.00 -0.16
C ARG A 192 23.02 -9.47 -0.08
N ASP A 193 23.31 -10.33 0.91
CA ASP A 193 24.62 -10.93 1.09
C ASP A 193 24.64 -12.30 0.42
N PHE A 194 25.72 -12.56 -0.32
CA PHE A 194 25.92 -13.75 -1.12
C PHE A 194 26.99 -14.63 -0.48
N SER A 195 26.67 -15.92 -0.28
CA SER A 195 27.60 -16.91 0.31
C SER A 195 27.44 -18.29 -0.32
N ASP A 196 28.24 -19.24 0.17
CA ASP A 196 28.22 -20.64 -0.27
C ASP A 196 28.37 -20.79 -1.78
N PHE A 197 29.40 -20.13 -2.34
CA PHE A 197 29.67 -20.15 -3.77
C PHE A 197 29.98 -21.55 -4.29
N ARG A 198 29.31 -21.96 -5.35
CA ARG A 198 29.50 -23.27 -6.00
C ARG A 198 29.68 -23.09 -7.51
N LYS A 199 30.53 -23.97 -8.06
CA LYS A 199 30.70 -24.04 -9.51
C LYS A 199 29.62 -24.92 -10.13
N SER A 200 28.85 -24.36 -11.08
CA SER A 200 27.81 -25.05 -11.84
C SER A 200 27.85 -24.59 -13.28
N PHE A 201 27.81 -25.51 -14.24
CA PHE A 201 27.81 -25.20 -15.68
C PHE A 201 28.93 -24.25 -16.13
N GLY A 202 30.11 -24.33 -15.50
CA GLY A 202 31.27 -23.50 -15.83
C GLY A 202 31.28 -22.13 -15.12
N VAL A 203 30.23 -21.74 -14.44
CA VAL A 203 30.14 -20.48 -13.69
C VAL A 203 30.13 -20.73 -12.18
N ILE A 204 30.61 -19.75 -11.40
CA ILE A 204 30.60 -19.77 -9.94
C ILE A 204 29.48 -18.83 -9.48
N VAL A 205 28.56 -19.35 -8.69
CA VAL A 205 27.37 -18.64 -8.22
C VAL A 205 27.16 -18.85 -6.73
N PRO A 206 26.62 -17.87 -6.01
CA PRO A 206 26.21 -18.06 -4.63
C PRO A 206 25.02 -19.02 -4.59
N THR A 207 25.01 -19.91 -3.61
CA THR A 207 23.85 -20.78 -3.35
C THR A 207 23.05 -20.33 -2.13
N THR A 208 23.56 -19.40 -1.34
CA THR A 208 22.86 -18.80 -0.22
C THR A 208 22.78 -17.27 -0.42
N VAL A 209 21.59 -16.74 -0.32
CA VAL A 209 21.30 -15.29 -0.38
C VAL A 209 20.59 -14.92 0.92
N ARG A 210 21.19 -14.03 1.68
CA ARG A 210 20.64 -13.46 2.90
C ARG A 210 20.19 -12.03 2.61
N GLU A 211 18.91 -11.78 2.65
CA GLU A 211 18.34 -10.43 2.44
C GLU A 211 17.90 -9.82 3.77
N ILE A 212 18.26 -8.56 3.99
CA ILE A 212 17.89 -7.79 5.17
C ILE A 212 17.60 -6.33 4.76
N ASN A 213 16.58 -5.73 5.36
CA ASN A 213 16.17 -4.34 5.13
C ASN A 213 16.48 -3.40 6.32
N GLY A 214 17.48 -3.74 7.12
CA GLY A 214 17.89 -3.01 8.32
C GLY A 214 17.22 -3.47 9.62
N ASP A 215 16.24 -4.37 9.54
CA ASP A 215 15.62 -5.03 10.69
C ASP A 215 15.93 -6.53 10.67
N HIS A 216 16.61 -7.02 11.71
CA HIS A 216 16.99 -8.43 11.82
C HIS A 216 15.79 -9.39 11.91
N ASN A 217 14.63 -8.91 12.34
CA ASN A 217 13.40 -9.72 12.34
C ASN A 217 12.81 -9.90 10.95
N GLN A 218 13.30 -9.17 9.95
CA GLN A 218 12.90 -9.26 8.54
C GLN A 218 13.92 -9.99 7.67
N GLU A 219 14.82 -10.71 8.29
CA GLU A 219 15.80 -11.48 7.57
C GLU A 219 15.13 -12.57 6.72
N GLN A 220 15.50 -12.61 5.44
CA GLN A 220 15.13 -13.69 4.53
C GLN A 220 16.37 -14.42 4.10
N ILE A 221 16.38 -15.75 4.24
CA ILE A 221 17.47 -16.59 3.79
C ILE A 221 16.94 -17.55 2.72
N ALA A 222 17.48 -17.44 1.50
CA ALA A 222 17.18 -18.35 0.41
C ALA A 222 18.40 -19.21 0.11
N THR A 223 18.23 -20.55 0.09
CA THR A 223 19.29 -21.51 -0.23
C THR A 223 18.90 -22.32 -1.45
N THR A 224 19.63 -22.14 -2.56
CA THR A 224 19.44 -22.88 -3.81
C THR A 224 19.92 -24.32 -3.64
N THR A 225 19.04 -25.27 -3.89
CA THR A 225 19.31 -26.71 -3.82
C THR A 225 19.42 -27.37 -5.19
N ALA A 226 18.77 -26.78 -6.20
CA ALA A 226 18.85 -27.25 -7.59
C ALA A 226 18.97 -26.04 -8.54
N LEU A 227 19.75 -26.24 -9.61
CA LEU A 227 20.02 -25.26 -10.63
C LEU A 227 20.08 -25.94 -11.99
N ALA A 228 19.40 -25.35 -12.97
CA ALA A 228 19.48 -25.74 -14.38
C ALA A 228 19.62 -24.51 -15.27
N VAL A 229 20.46 -24.59 -16.30
CA VAL A 229 20.66 -23.52 -17.28
C VAL A 229 20.17 -23.95 -18.66
N ASN A 230 19.86 -22.96 -19.49
CA ASN A 230 19.40 -23.16 -20.88
C ASN A 230 18.14 -24.03 -20.99
N VAL A 231 17.26 -23.90 -20.00
CA VAL A 231 15.96 -24.58 -19.96
C VAL A 231 14.99 -23.85 -20.88
N VAL A 232 14.20 -24.58 -21.62
CA VAL A 232 13.12 -24.02 -22.43
C VAL A 232 11.91 -23.79 -21.54
N PHE A 233 11.42 -22.55 -21.49
CA PHE A 233 10.23 -22.17 -20.74
C PHE A 233 9.03 -21.98 -21.67
N PRO A 234 7.78 -22.16 -21.16
CA PRO A 234 6.58 -21.69 -21.85
C PRO A 234 6.68 -20.20 -22.14
N ALA A 235 6.06 -19.76 -23.25
CA ALA A 235 6.16 -18.37 -23.71
C ALA A 235 5.61 -17.36 -22.67
N ASP A 236 4.63 -17.78 -21.90
CA ASP A 236 3.92 -17.02 -20.85
C ASP A 236 4.52 -17.14 -19.45
N ARG A 237 5.68 -17.82 -19.31
CA ARG A 237 6.32 -18.03 -17.97
C ARG A 237 6.52 -16.75 -17.18
N PHE A 238 6.78 -15.65 -17.86
CA PHE A 238 7.07 -14.36 -17.25
C PHE A 238 5.86 -13.43 -17.24
N ASP A 239 4.74 -13.83 -17.84
CA ASP A 239 3.53 -13.02 -17.88
C ASP A 239 2.76 -13.12 -16.55
N PRO A 240 2.03 -12.06 -16.19
CA PRO A 240 1.20 -12.11 -15.01
C PRO A 240 0.16 -13.22 -15.14
N PRO A 241 -0.03 -14.05 -14.09
CA PRO A 241 -1.01 -15.12 -14.13
C PRO A 241 -2.41 -14.53 -14.38
N VAL A 242 -3.21 -15.28 -15.16
CA VAL A 242 -4.62 -14.93 -15.35
C VAL A 242 -5.32 -15.12 -14.00
N TYR A 243 -5.75 -14.01 -13.42
CA TYR A 243 -6.50 -14.03 -12.17
C TYR A 243 -7.97 -14.38 -12.49
N LEU A 244 -8.44 -15.50 -11.95
CA LEU A 244 -9.87 -15.82 -11.91
C LEU A 244 -10.33 -15.53 -10.47
N PRO A 245 -11.31 -14.64 -10.24
CA PRO A 245 -11.91 -14.47 -8.93
C PRO A 245 -12.66 -15.77 -8.60
N ASP A 246 -12.06 -16.62 -7.77
CA ASP A 246 -12.51 -18.03 -7.63
C ASP A 246 -13.00 -18.40 -6.21
N ASN A 247 -12.95 -17.47 -5.25
CA ASN A 247 -13.21 -17.83 -3.86
C ASN A 247 -14.51 -17.26 -3.29
N GLY A 248 -15.20 -16.36 -3.99
CA GLY A 248 -16.45 -15.74 -3.53
C GLY A 248 -17.67 -16.56 -3.95
N VAL A 249 -18.29 -17.26 -3.00
CA VAL A 249 -19.51 -18.05 -3.22
C VAL A 249 -20.72 -17.23 -2.80
N PHE A 250 -21.50 -16.79 -3.77
CA PHE A 250 -22.82 -16.20 -3.52
C PHE A 250 -23.86 -17.27 -3.18
N PRO A 251 -24.88 -16.95 -2.38
CA PRO A 251 -25.99 -17.87 -2.14
C PRO A 251 -26.63 -18.33 -3.44
N ARG A 252 -27.10 -19.58 -3.46
CA ARG A 252 -27.71 -20.18 -4.65
C ARG A 252 -28.89 -19.33 -5.16
N GLY A 253 -28.86 -18.97 -6.45
CA GLY A 253 -29.91 -18.20 -7.12
C GLY A 253 -29.92 -16.70 -6.78
N LYS A 254 -28.90 -16.20 -6.10
CA LYS A 254 -28.75 -14.75 -5.83
C LYS A 254 -27.57 -14.18 -6.59
N ASP A 255 -27.80 -13.06 -7.26
CA ASP A 255 -26.77 -12.30 -7.96
C ASP A 255 -26.29 -11.07 -7.13
N SER A 256 -26.98 -10.77 -6.03
CA SER A 256 -26.61 -9.72 -5.11
C SER A 256 -27.00 -10.06 -3.67
N ILE A 257 -26.30 -9.45 -2.72
CA ILE A 257 -26.52 -9.54 -1.30
C ILE A 257 -26.43 -8.12 -0.74
N THR A 258 -27.47 -7.67 -0.04
CA THR A 258 -27.48 -6.40 0.69
C THR A 258 -27.54 -6.67 2.17
N ILE A 259 -26.66 -6.05 2.95
CA ILE A 259 -26.64 -6.14 4.41
C ILE A 259 -26.54 -4.72 5.01
N PRO A 260 -27.14 -4.49 6.16
CA PRO A 260 -26.97 -3.22 6.86
C PRO A 260 -25.56 -3.15 7.46
N PHE A 261 -25.04 -1.93 7.56
CA PHE A 261 -23.83 -1.64 8.31
C PHE A 261 -24.08 -0.62 9.42
N LYS A 262 -23.20 -0.59 10.40
CA LYS A 262 -23.17 0.47 11.40
C LYS A 262 -22.10 1.48 11.01
N LEU A 263 -22.48 2.77 10.87
CA LEU A 263 -21.53 3.87 10.62
C LEU A 263 -21.17 4.51 11.97
N LEU A 264 -19.88 4.50 12.31
CA LEU A 264 -19.34 5.14 13.52
C LEU A 264 -18.04 5.86 13.16
N ASN A 265 -17.90 7.11 13.54
CA ASN A 265 -16.70 7.92 13.26
C ASN A 265 -16.24 7.80 11.79
N ASN A 266 -17.18 7.73 10.84
CA ASN A 266 -16.96 7.50 9.40
C ASN A 266 -16.43 6.11 9.02
N HIS A 267 -16.33 5.15 9.97
CA HIS A 267 -15.99 3.75 9.69
C HIS A 267 -17.25 2.91 9.49
N ILE A 268 -17.18 1.99 8.52
CA ILE A 268 -18.25 1.04 8.19
C ILE A 268 -18.02 -0.26 8.94
N TYR A 269 -18.92 -0.62 9.86
CA TYR A 269 -18.87 -1.87 10.60
C TYR A 269 -19.84 -2.89 10.02
N LEU A 270 -19.33 -4.06 9.63
CA LEU A 270 -20.09 -5.17 9.04
C LEU A 270 -20.16 -6.37 9.98
N PRO A 271 -21.28 -7.12 10.00
CA PRO A 271 -21.35 -8.41 10.66
C PRO A 271 -20.60 -9.48 9.85
N VAL A 272 -19.53 -10.00 10.42
CA VAL A 272 -18.64 -11.00 9.82
C VAL A 272 -18.66 -12.28 10.67
N LYS A 273 -18.71 -13.46 10.04
CA LYS A 273 -18.54 -14.76 10.71
C LYS A 273 -17.25 -15.41 10.23
N LEU A 274 -16.45 -15.87 11.16
CA LEU A 274 -15.26 -16.67 10.91
C LEU A 274 -15.55 -18.13 11.26
N ASN A 275 -15.21 -19.06 10.36
CA ASN A 275 -15.32 -20.51 10.54
C ASN A 275 -16.69 -20.99 11.06
N GLY A 276 -17.78 -20.32 10.67
CA GLY A 276 -19.13 -20.64 11.09
C GLY A 276 -19.51 -20.17 12.49
N GLY A 277 -18.69 -19.36 13.15
CA GLY A 277 -18.95 -18.74 14.44
C GLY A 277 -20.09 -17.71 14.43
N ALA A 278 -20.35 -17.08 15.57
CA ALA A 278 -21.31 -15.99 15.69
C ALA A 278 -20.84 -14.75 14.92
N PRO A 279 -21.78 -13.95 14.35
CA PRO A 279 -21.40 -12.72 13.67
C PRO A 279 -20.81 -11.71 14.64
N LYS A 280 -19.69 -11.10 14.27
CA LYS A 280 -18.98 -10.05 14.99
C LYS A 280 -18.74 -8.86 14.08
N LEU A 281 -18.62 -7.65 14.65
CA LEU A 281 -18.43 -6.44 13.86
C LEU A 281 -16.97 -6.28 13.48
N PHE A 282 -16.72 -6.18 12.16
CA PHE A 282 -15.44 -5.87 11.55
C PHE A 282 -15.55 -4.58 10.75
N ILE A 283 -14.49 -3.81 10.66
CA ILE A 283 -14.45 -2.62 9.81
C ILE A 283 -14.29 -3.06 8.35
N PHE A 284 -15.10 -2.50 7.46
CA PHE A 284 -14.87 -2.59 6.01
C PHE A 284 -13.88 -1.52 5.59
N ASP A 285 -12.67 -1.94 5.25
CA ASP A 285 -11.52 -1.08 5.01
C ASP A 285 -10.92 -1.35 3.61
N THR A 286 -11.19 -0.47 2.66
CA THR A 286 -10.69 -0.60 1.29
C THR A 286 -9.18 -0.33 1.18
N GLY A 287 -8.59 0.33 2.17
CA GLY A 287 -7.15 0.58 2.28
C GLY A 287 -6.36 -0.59 2.89
N SER A 288 -7.04 -1.67 3.29
CA SER A 288 -6.42 -2.79 4.01
C SER A 288 -6.70 -4.15 3.34
N PHE A 289 -5.85 -5.11 3.65
CA PHE A 289 -6.12 -6.54 3.52
C PHE A 289 -6.88 -7.06 4.75
N ASN A 290 -7.21 -8.37 4.79
CA ASN A 290 -7.89 -8.95 5.94
C ASN A 290 -7.01 -8.91 7.20
N VAL A 291 -7.54 -8.35 8.27
CA VAL A 291 -6.87 -8.23 9.58
C VAL A 291 -7.75 -8.84 10.67
N LEU A 292 -7.13 -9.51 11.64
CA LEU A 292 -7.78 -10.07 12.83
C LEU A 292 -7.03 -9.59 14.07
N SER A 293 -7.73 -9.18 15.12
CA SER A 293 -7.06 -8.86 16.37
C SER A 293 -6.46 -10.12 17.01
N LYS A 294 -5.33 -9.99 17.69
CA LYS A 294 -4.70 -11.11 18.41
C LYS A 294 -5.63 -11.67 19.48
N GLU A 295 -6.40 -10.81 20.15
CA GLU A 295 -7.39 -11.20 21.16
C GLU A 295 -8.52 -12.03 20.55
N GLU A 296 -9.03 -11.60 19.39
CA GLU A 296 -10.12 -12.34 18.73
C GLU A 296 -9.63 -13.67 18.15
N ALA A 297 -8.43 -13.71 17.58
CA ALA A 297 -7.80 -14.95 17.13
C ALA A 297 -7.70 -15.96 18.30
N GLN A 298 -7.19 -15.50 19.44
CA GLN A 298 -7.05 -16.32 20.64
C GLN A 298 -8.43 -16.78 21.18
N ALA A 299 -9.41 -15.88 21.23
CA ALA A 299 -10.77 -16.20 21.70
C ALA A 299 -11.47 -17.26 20.84
N GLN A 300 -11.15 -17.33 19.54
CA GLN A 300 -11.69 -18.33 18.62
C GLN A 300 -10.79 -19.57 18.46
N GLY A 301 -9.65 -19.65 19.15
CA GLY A 301 -8.70 -20.75 19.01
C GLY A 301 -8.02 -20.83 17.63
N ILE A 302 -7.92 -19.68 16.95
CA ILE A 302 -7.26 -19.57 15.66
C ILE A 302 -5.76 -19.38 15.90
N SER A 303 -4.94 -20.29 15.39
CA SER A 303 -3.48 -20.18 15.46
C SER A 303 -2.94 -19.18 14.45
N SER A 304 -1.91 -18.46 14.83
CA SER A 304 -1.15 -17.57 13.95
C SER A 304 0.33 -17.97 13.91
N GLU A 305 1.00 -17.75 12.77
CA GLU A 305 2.37 -18.18 12.51
C GLU A 305 3.20 -17.02 11.95
N GLY A 306 4.50 -17.05 12.25
CA GLY A 306 5.46 -16.05 11.81
C GLY A 306 5.47 -14.79 12.68
N ALA A 307 6.50 -13.96 12.46
CA ALA A 307 6.66 -12.65 13.08
C ALA A 307 7.19 -11.70 12.01
N PHE A 308 6.32 -10.83 11.52
CA PHE A 308 6.65 -9.92 10.43
C PHE A 308 6.42 -8.49 10.89
N PRO A 309 7.32 -7.57 10.57
CA PRO A 309 7.07 -6.18 10.84
C PRO A 309 6.15 -5.57 9.80
N ALA A 310 5.30 -4.68 10.24
CA ALA A 310 4.46 -3.84 9.41
C ALA A 310 4.55 -2.38 9.85
N GLY A 311 4.50 -1.48 8.88
CA GLY A 311 4.31 -0.06 9.10
C GLY A 311 2.94 0.37 8.57
N GLY A 312 2.33 1.34 9.26
CA GLY A 312 1.10 1.99 8.81
C GLY A 312 1.24 3.50 8.80
N ILE A 313 0.14 4.20 9.03
CA ILE A 313 0.11 5.66 9.12
C ILE A 313 0.71 6.21 10.41
N GLY A 314 0.91 5.36 11.43
CA GLY A 314 1.64 5.70 12.65
C GLY A 314 3.16 5.78 12.44
N GLN A 315 3.88 6.16 13.51
CA GLN A 315 5.34 6.35 13.45
C GLN A 315 6.13 5.09 13.80
N ASN A 316 5.49 4.10 14.40
CA ASN A 316 6.13 2.89 14.91
C ASN A 316 5.92 1.70 13.97
N THR A 317 6.91 0.83 13.92
CA THR A 317 6.76 -0.50 13.33
C THR A 317 6.05 -1.40 14.34
N VAL A 318 5.10 -2.20 13.87
CA VAL A 318 4.38 -3.21 14.66
C VAL A 318 4.66 -4.60 14.10
N GLU A 319 4.55 -5.60 14.95
CA GLU A 319 4.70 -7.00 14.55
C GLU A 319 3.34 -7.62 14.26
N PHE A 320 3.26 -8.40 13.16
CA PHE A 320 2.11 -9.21 12.83
C PHE A 320 2.49 -10.67 12.54
N SER A 321 1.50 -11.55 12.63
CA SER A 321 1.60 -12.95 12.23
C SER A 321 0.48 -13.26 11.23
N TYR A 322 0.57 -14.39 10.53
CA TYR A 322 -0.50 -14.83 9.64
C TYR A 322 -1.38 -15.88 10.30
N ALA A 323 -2.70 -15.75 10.13
CA ALA A 323 -3.69 -16.73 10.52
C ALA A 323 -4.52 -17.18 9.31
N LYS A 324 -4.80 -18.46 9.20
CA LYS A 324 -5.65 -19.02 8.15
C LYS A 324 -7.09 -19.15 8.65
N ILE A 325 -8.03 -18.61 7.89
CA ILE A 325 -9.47 -18.71 8.12
C ILE A 325 -10.07 -19.55 7.00
N ASP A 326 -10.66 -20.69 7.35
CA ASP A 326 -11.21 -21.61 6.36
C ASP A 326 -12.46 -21.04 5.69
N LEU A 327 -13.32 -20.34 6.45
CA LEU A 327 -14.56 -19.74 5.97
C LEU A 327 -14.73 -18.33 6.53
N LEU A 328 -14.78 -17.34 5.64
CA LEU A 328 -15.18 -15.96 5.92
C LEU A 328 -16.58 -15.75 5.31
N ASP A 329 -17.60 -15.48 6.15
CA ASP A 329 -18.98 -15.23 5.70
C ASP A 329 -19.38 -13.79 6.04
N VAL A 330 -19.73 -13.03 5.02
CA VAL A 330 -20.23 -11.65 5.12
C VAL A 330 -21.62 -11.59 4.51
N GLY A 331 -22.65 -11.72 5.33
CA GLY A 331 -24.05 -11.67 4.89
C GLY A 331 -24.46 -12.78 3.92
N GLY A 332 -23.72 -13.90 3.88
CA GLY A 332 -23.93 -15.01 2.97
C GLY A 332 -22.99 -15.02 1.75
N LEU A 333 -22.20 -13.97 1.51
CA LEU A 333 -21.03 -14.06 0.63
C LEU A 333 -19.93 -14.80 1.40
N VAL A 334 -19.59 -16.00 0.94
CA VAL A 334 -18.63 -16.87 1.62
C VAL A 334 -17.34 -16.95 0.83
N LEU A 335 -16.23 -16.60 1.48
CA LEU A 335 -14.87 -16.76 0.95
C LEU A 335 -14.18 -17.91 1.70
N LYS A 336 -13.48 -18.77 0.95
CA LYS A 336 -12.75 -19.91 1.51
C LYS A 336 -11.26 -19.64 1.61
N ASN A 337 -10.59 -20.29 2.57
CA ASN A 337 -9.13 -20.29 2.70
C ASN A 337 -8.53 -18.88 2.70
N GLN A 338 -9.08 -17.98 3.54
CA GLN A 338 -8.59 -16.62 3.62
C GLN A 338 -7.39 -16.51 4.55
N LEU A 339 -6.43 -15.68 4.17
CA LEU A 339 -5.31 -15.31 5.02
C LEU A 339 -5.59 -13.97 5.70
N PHE A 340 -5.38 -13.94 7.01
CA PHE A 340 -5.51 -12.76 7.84
C PHE A 340 -4.16 -12.42 8.46
N ALA A 341 -3.80 -11.15 8.49
CA ALA A 341 -2.73 -10.69 9.37
C ALA A 341 -3.29 -10.45 10.77
N THR A 342 -2.58 -10.92 11.79
CA THR A 342 -3.01 -10.73 13.18
C THR A 342 -2.20 -9.64 13.84
N PHE A 343 -2.89 -8.61 14.36
CA PHE A 343 -2.28 -7.48 15.04
C PHE A 343 -2.84 -7.32 16.45
N ASP A 344 -2.09 -6.64 17.31
CA ASP A 344 -2.64 -6.06 18.53
C ASP A 344 -3.49 -4.83 18.15
N LEU A 345 -4.79 -4.91 18.35
CA LEU A 345 -5.77 -3.86 18.06
C LEU A 345 -6.49 -3.40 19.34
N SER A 346 -5.94 -3.71 20.52
CA SER A 346 -6.56 -3.47 21.83
C SER A 346 -6.93 -2.01 22.09
N ASP A 347 -6.15 -1.06 21.57
CA ASP A 347 -6.45 0.37 21.70
C ASP A 347 -7.71 0.81 20.96
N GLY A 348 -8.19 0.02 19.99
CA GLY A 348 -9.36 0.40 19.16
C GLY A 348 -10.61 0.69 19.96
N ILE A 349 -10.87 -0.04 21.06
CA ILE A 349 -12.04 0.17 21.92
C ILE A 349 -12.07 1.58 22.54
N ARG A 350 -10.90 2.16 22.84
CA ARG A 350 -10.80 3.47 23.45
C ARG A 350 -11.16 4.60 22.46
N PHE A 351 -11.01 4.35 21.16
CA PHE A 351 -11.30 5.34 20.12
C PHE A 351 -12.75 5.32 19.64
N GLU A 352 -13.40 4.16 19.68
CA GLU A 352 -14.70 3.92 19.02
C GLU A 352 -15.80 3.43 19.97
N ASP A 353 -15.50 3.17 21.25
CA ASP A 353 -16.36 2.44 22.19
C ASP A 353 -16.77 1.04 21.67
N LEU A 354 -16.09 0.54 20.65
CA LEU A 354 -16.24 -0.80 20.12
C LEU A 354 -14.86 -1.45 19.98
N PRO A 355 -14.74 -2.73 20.34
CA PRO A 355 -13.49 -3.43 20.07
C PRO A 355 -13.27 -3.55 18.57
N THR A 356 -12.09 -3.19 18.10
CA THR A 356 -11.68 -3.45 16.73
C THR A 356 -11.24 -4.90 16.62
N LEU A 357 -12.19 -5.78 16.27
CA LEU A 357 -11.93 -7.23 16.21
C LEU A 357 -11.17 -7.62 14.94
N GLY A 358 -11.30 -6.83 13.89
CA GLY A 358 -10.58 -7.01 12.65
C GLY A 358 -11.07 -6.08 11.54
N LEU A 359 -10.40 -6.21 10.39
CA LEU A 359 -10.72 -5.50 9.16
C LEU A 359 -10.99 -6.51 8.05
N VAL A 360 -11.93 -6.21 7.17
CA VAL A 360 -12.14 -6.91 5.90
C VAL A 360 -12.19 -5.88 4.78
N GLY A 361 -11.47 -6.11 3.72
CA GLY A 361 -11.33 -5.09 2.69
C GLY A 361 -11.10 -5.65 1.31
N TYR A 362 -9.89 -5.54 0.81
CA TYR A 362 -9.56 -5.89 -0.57
C TYR A 362 -9.99 -7.31 -0.95
N GLU A 363 -9.75 -8.32 -0.10
CA GLU A 363 -10.07 -9.72 -0.41
C GLU A 363 -11.58 -9.92 -0.62
N LEU A 364 -12.40 -9.16 0.08
CA LEU A 364 -13.85 -9.17 -0.08
C LEU A 364 -14.26 -8.37 -1.32
N ALA A 365 -13.72 -7.15 -1.47
CA ALA A 365 -14.07 -6.24 -2.56
C ALA A 365 -13.72 -6.79 -3.95
N LYS A 366 -12.61 -7.54 -4.09
CA LYS A 366 -12.21 -8.14 -5.38
C LYS A 366 -13.14 -9.24 -5.89
N GLN A 367 -13.99 -9.82 -5.02
CA GLN A 367 -14.90 -10.93 -5.38
C GLN A 367 -16.25 -10.44 -5.91
N ALA A 368 -16.56 -9.17 -5.72
CA ALA A 368 -17.87 -8.61 -6.05
C ALA A 368 -17.72 -7.16 -6.53
N VAL A 369 -18.76 -6.63 -7.16
CA VAL A 369 -18.92 -5.18 -7.23
C VAL A 369 -19.57 -4.75 -5.92
N VAL A 370 -18.94 -3.80 -5.23
CA VAL A 370 -19.38 -3.32 -3.92
C VAL A 370 -20.08 -1.98 -4.06
N VAL A 371 -21.30 -1.88 -3.56
CA VAL A 371 -22.06 -0.61 -3.50
C VAL A 371 -22.22 -0.20 -2.04
N LEU A 372 -21.74 0.98 -1.69
CA LEU A 372 -21.88 1.60 -0.37
C LEU A 372 -22.94 2.69 -0.45
N ASP A 373 -24.08 2.44 0.18
CA ASP A 373 -25.19 3.40 0.30
C ASP A 373 -25.21 3.97 1.72
N TYR A 374 -24.56 5.11 1.90
CA TYR A 374 -24.48 5.79 3.21
C TYR A 374 -25.80 6.43 3.63
N ASP A 375 -26.71 6.72 2.68
CA ASP A 375 -28.04 7.22 3.00
C ASP A 375 -28.91 6.19 3.71
N LYS A 376 -28.72 4.90 3.36
CA LYS A 376 -29.44 3.78 3.93
C LYS A 376 -28.64 2.99 4.97
N ASN A 377 -27.34 3.27 5.08
CA ASN A 377 -26.39 2.46 5.82
C ASN A 377 -26.42 0.98 5.37
N GLU A 378 -26.32 0.78 4.05
CA GLU A 378 -26.34 -0.54 3.43
C GLU A 378 -25.13 -0.75 2.53
N ILE A 379 -24.55 -1.96 2.59
CA ILE A 379 -23.56 -2.43 1.64
C ILE A 379 -24.16 -3.54 0.80
N THR A 380 -23.99 -3.44 -0.53
CA THR A 380 -24.45 -4.45 -1.47
C THR A 380 -23.27 -5.06 -2.20
N PHE A 381 -23.15 -6.38 -2.17
CA PHE A 381 -22.22 -7.16 -2.98
C PHE A 381 -22.96 -7.70 -4.19
N ILE A 382 -22.48 -7.40 -5.38
CA ILE A 382 -23.08 -7.80 -6.66
C ILE A 382 -22.12 -8.72 -7.39
N ARG A 383 -22.62 -9.86 -7.91
CA ARG A 383 -21.85 -10.75 -8.78
C ARG A 383 -21.36 -9.96 -10.00
N PRO A 384 -20.06 -9.95 -10.34
CA PRO A 384 -19.55 -9.14 -11.45
C PRO A 384 -20.31 -9.30 -12.77
N ALA A 385 -20.68 -10.53 -13.14
CA ALA A 385 -21.43 -10.81 -14.36
C ALA A 385 -22.87 -10.23 -14.39
N ALA A 386 -23.46 -10.00 -13.20
CA ALA A 386 -24.80 -9.44 -13.05
C ALA A 386 -24.82 -7.92 -12.92
N PHE A 387 -23.67 -7.32 -12.63
CA PHE A 387 -23.57 -5.88 -12.44
C PHE A 387 -23.86 -5.11 -13.73
N ARG A 388 -24.50 -3.96 -13.56
CA ARG A 388 -24.70 -2.98 -14.62
C ARG A 388 -24.34 -1.59 -14.07
N PRO A 389 -23.49 -0.81 -14.77
CA PRO A 389 -23.11 0.52 -14.35
C PRO A 389 -24.32 1.42 -14.07
N PRO A 390 -24.33 2.17 -12.95
CA PRO A 390 -25.44 3.05 -12.62
C PRO A 390 -25.50 4.22 -13.61
N LYS A 391 -26.72 4.51 -14.11
CA LYS A 391 -26.94 5.61 -15.05
C LYS A 391 -26.66 6.95 -14.38
N GLY A 392 -25.91 7.82 -15.08
CA GLY A 392 -25.62 9.18 -14.62
C GLY A 392 -24.53 9.27 -13.54
N ALA A 393 -23.95 8.14 -13.11
CA ALA A 393 -22.81 8.16 -12.22
C ALA A 393 -21.57 8.74 -12.92
N GLU A 394 -20.72 9.39 -12.16
CA GLU A 394 -19.35 9.67 -12.58
C GLU A 394 -18.56 8.39 -12.57
N SER A 395 -17.81 8.13 -13.64
CA SER A 395 -17.02 6.91 -13.81
C SER A 395 -15.54 7.26 -13.88
N LEU A 396 -14.77 6.76 -12.94
CA LEU A 396 -13.34 7.04 -12.81
C LEU A 396 -12.54 5.74 -12.89
N PRO A 397 -11.39 5.72 -13.58
CA PRO A 397 -10.47 4.58 -13.54
C PRO A 397 -9.98 4.32 -12.11
N LEU A 398 -10.04 3.08 -11.69
CA LEU A 398 -9.53 2.61 -10.42
C LEU A 398 -8.25 1.81 -10.67
N LYS A 399 -7.13 2.31 -10.19
CA LYS A 399 -5.83 1.63 -10.26
C LYS A 399 -5.55 0.96 -8.91
N PHE A 400 -4.58 0.05 -8.89
CA PHE A 400 -4.19 -0.61 -7.65
C PHE A 400 -2.68 -0.56 -7.46
N ARG A 401 -2.27 -0.24 -6.24
CA ARG A 401 -0.90 -0.42 -5.76
C ARG A 401 -0.93 -1.46 -4.63
N GLY A 402 -0.52 -2.69 -4.94
CA GLY A 402 -0.82 -3.81 -4.07
C GLY A 402 -2.33 -3.98 -3.94
N HIS A 403 -2.82 -3.99 -2.71
CA HIS A 403 -4.25 -4.05 -2.37
C HIS A 403 -4.94 -2.67 -2.33
N ILE A 404 -4.18 -1.59 -2.43
CA ILE A 404 -4.65 -0.22 -2.23
C ILE A 404 -5.29 0.32 -3.51
N PRO A 405 -6.57 0.68 -3.51
CA PRO A 405 -7.24 1.30 -4.65
C PRO A 405 -6.86 2.79 -4.75
N LEU A 406 -6.52 3.22 -5.96
CA LEU A 406 -6.11 4.59 -6.29
C LEU A 406 -7.03 5.18 -7.34
N VAL A 407 -7.38 6.44 -7.15
CA VAL A 407 -8.13 7.26 -8.10
C VAL A 407 -7.37 8.56 -8.39
N GLU A 408 -7.44 9.04 -9.62
CA GLU A 408 -6.95 10.37 -9.97
C GLU A 408 -7.99 11.43 -9.58
N ALA A 409 -7.54 12.48 -8.90
CA ALA A 409 -8.36 13.63 -8.53
C ALA A 409 -7.57 14.94 -8.69
N VAL A 410 -8.29 16.07 -8.74
CA VAL A 410 -7.68 17.39 -8.86
C VAL A 410 -7.98 18.20 -7.60
N LEU A 411 -6.95 18.57 -6.84
CA LEU A 411 -7.04 19.37 -5.64
C LEU A 411 -6.61 20.80 -5.94
N ASP A 412 -7.54 21.75 -5.95
CA ASP A 412 -7.29 23.17 -6.23
C ASP A 412 -6.44 23.38 -7.50
N GLY A 413 -6.74 22.63 -8.57
CA GLY A 413 -6.04 22.67 -9.84
C GLY A 413 -4.79 21.80 -9.93
N VAL A 414 -4.42 21.07 -8.87
CA VAL A 414 -3.27 20.16 -8.84
C VAL A 414 -3.72 18.71 -8.96
N THR A 415 -3.35 18.04 -10.05
CA THR A 415 -3.67 16.62 -10.26
C THR A 415 -2.81 15.72 -9.38
N GLY A 416 -3.43 14.70 -8.77
CA GLY A 416 -2.73 13.69 -7.98
C GLY A 416 -3.45 12.35 -7.95
N GLU A 417 -2.74 11.28 -7.61
CA GLU A 417 -3.33 9.97 -7.31
C GLU A 417 -3.64 9.90 -5.82
N PHE A 418 -4.88 9.57 -5.47
CA PHE A 418 -5.36 9.46 -4.11
C PHE A 418 -5.80 8.03 -3.81
N GLN A 419 -5.46 7.53 -2.64
CA GLN A 419 -6.01 6.29 -2.10
C GLN A 419 -7.49 6.48 -1.76
N LEU A 420 -8.33 5.47 -2.02
CA LEU A 420 -9.69 5.39 -1.51
C LEU A 420 -9.71 4.48 -0.29
N ASP A 421 -10.09 5.03 0.87
CA ASP A 421 -9.88 4.36 2.15
C ASP A 421 -11.10 4.53 3.07
N THR A 422 -11.97 3.53 3.09
CA THR A 422 -13.12 3.50 4.00
C THR A 422 -12.73 3.23 5.45
N GLY A 423 -11.49 2.82 5.70
CA GLY A 423 -10.90 2.66 7.03
C GLY A 423 -10.25 3.94 7.57
N ALA A 424 -10.22 5.03 6.80
CA ALA A 424 -9.73 6.32 7.25
C ALA A 424 -10.88 7.24 7.65
N ARG A 425 -10.87 7.74 8.90
CA ARG A 425 -11.88 8.65 9.44
C ARG A 425 -11.91 10.04 8.78
N PRO A 426 -10.76 10.73 8.52
CA PRO A 426 -10.75 12.06 7.92
C PRO A 426 -11.37 12.10 6.53
N SER A 427 -11.80 13.27 6.10
CA SER A 427 -12.27 13.50 4.73
C SER A 427 -11.12 13.39 3.74
N LEU A 428 -10.00 14.07 4.02
CA LEU A 428 -8.83 14.08 3.18
C LEU A 428 -7.56 14.08 4.03
N THR A 429 -6.59 13.27 3.64
CA THR A 429 -5.23 13.34 4.19
C THR A 429 -4.27 13.53 3.02
N LEU A 430 -3.43 14.56 3.07
CA LEU A 430 -2.41 14.82 2.05
C LEU A 430 -1.06 14.28 2.52
N THR A 431 -0.28 13.70 1.61
CA THR A 431 1.10 13.35 1.92
C THR A 431 1.94 14.62 2.04
N ARG A 432 2.92 14.61 2.93
CA ARG A 432 3.81 15.77 3.09
C ARG A 432 4.61 16.05 1.82
N SER A 433 5.02 15.02 1.09
CA SER A 433 5.74 15.15 -0.18
C SER A 433 4.92 15.85 -1.25
N PHE A 434 3.63 15.52 -1.39
CA PHE A 434 2.73 16.20 -2.32
C PHE A 434 2.51 17.65 -1.90
N ALA A 435 2.24 17.89 -0.63
CA ALA A 435 2.02 19.24 -0.11
C ALA A 435 3.24 20.15 -0.30
N ASP A 436 4.45 19.65 0.02
CA ASP A 436 5.70 20.40 -0.15
C ASP A 436 6.01 20.68 -1.63
N ALA A 437 5.80 19.71 -2.52
CA ALA A 437 6.05 19.87 -3.96
C ALA A 437 5.17 20.95 -4.61
N HIS A 438 3.99 21.22 -4.03
CA HIS A 438 3.02 22.18 -4.57
C HIS A 438 2.76 23.39 -3.67
N GLY A 439 3.57 23.59 -2.61
CA GLY A 439 3.47 24.74 -1.70
C GLY A 439 2.15 24.81 -0.92
N LEU A 440 1.49 23.67 -0.67
CA LEU A 440 0.14 23.64 -0.11
C LEU A 440 0.11 24.01 1.38
N VAL A 441 1.21 23.82 2.11
CA VAL A 441 1.30 24.24 3.52
C VAL A 441 1.15 25.74 3.65
N GLU A 442 1.84 26.50 2.80
CA GLU A 442 1.77 27.96 2.73
C GLU A 442 0.45 28.43 2.14
N LYS A 443 -0.02 27.79 1.06
CA LYS A 443 -1.28 28.13 0.39
C LYS A 443 -2.46 28.06 1.35
N TYR A 444 -2.53 27.02 2.18
CA TYR A 444 -3.64 26.82 3.14
C TYR A 444 -3.37 27.43 4.53
N HIS A 445 -2.25 28.11 4.70
CA HIS A 445 -1.83 28.63 6.01
C HIS A 445 -1.87 27.58 7.12
N ALA A 446 -1.53 26.33 6.79
CA ALA A 446 -1.64 25.18 7.65
C ALA A 446 -0.58 25.25 8.78
N ARG A 447 -1.02 25.58 10.01
CA ARG A 447 -0.12 25.79 11.17
C ARG A 447 -0.52 24.96 12.38
N ARG A 448 -1.81 24.62 12.51
CA ARG A 448 -2.31 23.83 13.66
C ARG A 448 -2.15 22.36 13.35
N GLU A 449 -1.51 21.63 14.24
CA GLU A 449 -1.40 20.18 14.15
C GLU A 449 -2.54 19.53 14.93
N ALA A 450 -3.16 18.52 14.33
CA ALA A 450 -4.25 17.75 14.93
C ALA A 450 -4.04 16.25 14.75
N VAL A 451 -4.71 15.47 15.59
CA VAL A 451 -4.81 14.01 15.46
C VAL A 451 -5.84 13.66 14.40
N GLY A 452 -5.44 12.83 13.41
CA GLY A 452 -6.33 12.32 12.37
C GLY A 452 -7.12 11.08 12.81
N GLY A 453 -6.55 10.29 13.69
CA GLY A 453 -7.15 9.05 14.20
C GLY A 453 -6.11 8.00 14.57
N PRO A 454 -6.56 6.86 15.12
CA PRO A 454 -5.69 5.71 15.35
C PRO A 454 -5.24 5.13 14.00
N GLY A 455 -4.07 4.55 13.98
CA GLY A 455 -3.53 3.84 12.84
C GLY A 455 -2.52 2.80 13.25
N LEU A 456 -2.19 1.91 12.35
CA LEU A 456 -1.16 0.91 12.58
C LEU A 456 0.18 1.61 12.89
N GLY A 457 0.76 1.31 14.04
CA GLY A 457 1.99 1.94 14.53
C GLY A 457 1.79 3.25 15.29
N GLY A 458 0.56 3.59 15.70
CA GLY A 458 0.24 4.75 16.55
C GLY A 458 -0.75 5.73 15.91
N GLN A 459 -0.92 6.89 16.54
CA GLN A 459 -1.82 7.92 16.04
C GLN A 459 -1.27 8.61 14.79
N SER A 460 -2.13 8.88 13.81
CA SER A 460 -1.82 9.75 12.68
C SER A 460 -1.95 11.22 13.13
N ARG A 461 -1.03 12.07 12.67
CA ARG A 461 -1.05 13.50 12.93
C ARG A 461 -0.80 14.28 11.65
N GLY A 462 -1.32 15.49 11.59
CA GLY A 462 -1.10 16.36 10.43
C GLY A 462 -1.50 17.80 10.69
N LEU A 463 -1.00 18.70 9.84
CA LEU A 463 -1.41 20.10 9.85
C LEU A 463 -2.81 20.22 9.25
N LEU A 464 -3.68 20.91 9.95
CA LEU A 464 -5.04 21.22 9.50
C LEU A 464 -5.00 22.16 8.30
N ALA A 465 -5.80 21.85 7.29
CA ALA A 465 -5.92 22.62 6.06
C ALA A 465 -7.35 22.55 5.52
N ARG A 466 -7.75 23.59 4.77
CA ARG A 466 -9.02 23.63 4.05
C ARG A 466 -8.76 23.99 2.58
N PRO A 467 -8.58 23.01 1.70
CA PRO A 467 -8.62 23.23 0.25
C PRO A 467 -9.95 23.86 -0.19
N GLU A 468 -9.92 24.59 -1.29
CA GLU A 468 -11.14 25.18 -1.84
C GLU A 468 -12.02 24.11 -2.49
N GLU A 469 -11.39 23.19 -3.25
CA GLU A 469 -12.11 22.21 -4.05
C GLU A 469 -11.30 20.93 -4.29
N LEU A 470 -11.99 19.80 -4.26
CA LEU A 470 -11.49 18.51 -4.74
C LEU A 470 -12.41 17.99 -5.84
N ASP A 471 -11.86 17.85 -7.07
CA ASP A 471 -12.58 17.31 -8.22
C ASP A 471 -12.37 15.81 -8.37
N LEU A 472 -13.45 15.06 -8.36
CA LEU A 472 -13.53 13.65 -8.71
C LEU A 472 -14.26 13.51 -10.04
N GLY A 473 -13.53 13.67 -11.14
CA GLY A 473 -14.12 13.83 -12.46
C GLY A 473 -14.93 15.11 -12.57
N ARG A 474 -16.26 15.01 -12.76
CA ARG A 474 -17.17 16.15 -12.82
C ARG A 474 -17.79 16.51 -11.46
N LEU A 475 -17.47 15.78 -10.42
CA LEU A 475 -18.02 16.01 -9.08
C LEU A 475 -17.02 16.83 -8.26
N ALA A 476 -17.36 18.10 -8.03
CA ALA A 476 -16.55 19.03 -7.25
C ALA A 476 -17.02 19.05 -5.78
N VAL A 477 -16.15 18.67 -4.85
CA VAL A 477 -16.39 18.77 -3.42
C VAL A 477 -15.73 20.04 -2.89
N HIS A 478 -16.56 20.99 -2.42
CA HIS A 478 -16.08 22.29 -1.94
C HIS A 478 -15.68 22.25 -0.46
N GLY A 479 -14.58 22.89 -0.14
CA GLY A 479 -14.09 23.12 1.21
C GLY A 479 -13.82 21.84 2.03
N PRO A 480 -13.25 20.77 1.48
CA PRO A 480 -13.00 19.57 2.26
C PRO A 480 -12.00 19.85 3.39
N VAL A 481 -12.20 19.22 4.55
CA VAL A 481 -11.22 19.23 5.63
C VAL A 481 -10.07 18.31 5.28
N ALA A 482 -8.86 18.83 5.33
CA ALA A 482 -7.66 18.08 5.03
C ALA A 482 -6.66 18.08 6.21
N LEU A 483 -5.92 16.99 6.33
CA LEU A 483 -4.75 16.87 7.19
C LEU A 483 -3.51 16.68 6.31
N ILE A 484 -2.53 17.60 6.38
CA ILE A 484 -1.22 17.41 5.75
C ILE A 484 -0.36 16.57 6.69
N SER A 485 -0.21 15.28 6.40
CA SER A 485 0.42 14.32 7.30
C SER A 485 1.88 14.66 7.61
N SER A 486 2.25 14.59 8.88
CA SER A 486 3.64 14.70 9.35
C SER A 486 4.37 13.36 9.39
N SER A 487 3.64 12.24 9.39
CA SER A 487 4.18 10.88 9.59
C SER A 487 4.51 10.11 8.30
N TRP A 488 3.90 10.44 7.16
CA TRP A 488 4.10 9.71 5.89
C TRP A 488 5.46 9.95 5.19
N ARG A 489 6.35 10.72 5.78
CA ARG A 489 7.72 10.93 5.25
C ARG A 489 8.56 9.65 5.20
N ARG A 490 8.25 8.65 6.02
CA ARG A 490 9.09 7.44 6.17
C ARG A 490 8.65 6.27 5.29
N ASN A 491 7.45 6.29 4.74
CA ASN A 491 6.97 5.23 3.86
C ASN A 491 7.12 5.66 2.39
N THR A 492 8.16 5.18 1.72
CA THR A 492 8.46 5.54 0.32
C THR A 492 7.37 5.12 -0.66
N ALA A 493 6.64 4.04 -0.37
CA ALA A 493 5.51 3.63 -1.20
C ALA A 493 4.38 4.68 -1.17
N MET A 494 4.11 5.25 0.02
CA MET A 494 3.09 6.29 0.20
C MET A 494 3.54 7.68 -0.25
N SER A 495 4.84 7.95 -0.33
CA SER A 495 5.36 9.25 -0.77
C SER A 495 5.09 9.58 -2.25
N ARG A 496 4.67 8.59 -3.03
CA ARG A 496 4.38 8.74 -4.47
C ARG A 496 2.90 9.01 -4.77
N ILE A 497 2.02 9.06 -3.75
CA ILE A 497 0.61 9.44 -3.91
C ILE A 497 0.36 10.82 -3.32
N ALA A 498 -0.69 11.50 -3.81
CA ALA A 498 -1.07 12.81 -3.33
C ALA A 498 -1.65 12.76 -1.91
N GLY A 499 -2.43 11.72 -1.63
CA GLY A 499 -3.09 11.61 -0.35
C GLY A 499 -4.06 10.44 -0.25
N ASN A 500 -4.98 10.55 0.71
CA ASN A 500 -6.00 9.57 1.03
C ASN A 500 -7.37 10.26 1.11
N ILE A 501 -8.37 9.73 0.39
CA ILE A 501 -9.78 10.11 0.46
C ILE A 501 -10.46 9.13 1.41
N GLY A 502 -10.84 9.61 2.58
CA GLY A 502 -11.40 8.79 3.64
C GLY A 502 -12.92 8.81 3.75
N GLY A 503 -13.44 8.12 4.77
CA GLY A 503 -14.87 7.96 5.04
C GLY A 503 -15.61 9.28 5.23
N GLY A 504 -14.95 10.31 5.78
CA GLY A 504 -15.55 11.64 5.95
C GLY A 504 -15.99 12.28 4.63
N LEU A 505 -15.24 12.01 3.53
CA LEU A 505 -15.61 12.47 2.20
C LEU A 505 -16.47 11.45 1.46
N LEU A 506 -16.12 10.15 1.53
CA LEU A 506 -16.83 9.09 0.81
C LEU A 506 -18.30 8.99 1.18
N LYS A 507 -18.68 9.30 2.44
CA LYS A 507 -20.08 9.31 2.91
C LYS A 507 -21.01 10.28 2.15
N ARG A 508 -20.45 11.18 1.35
CA ARG A 508 -21.21 12.15 0.52
C ARG A 508 -21.69 11.56 -0.81
N PHE A 509 -21.37 10.29 -1.06
CA PHE A 509 -21.66 9.63 -2.32
C PHE A 509 -22.35 8.28 -2.10
N LEU A 510 -23.14 7.88 -3.09
CA LEU A 510 -23.35 6.47 -3.37
C LEU A 510 -22.10 5.98 -4.10
N VAL A 511 -21.30 5.14 -3.44
CA VAL A 511 -20.01 4.69 -3.95
C VAL A 511 -20.15 3.28 -4.53
N THR A 512 -19.74 3.06 -5.79
CA THR A 512 -19.69 1.73 -6.37
C THR A 512 -18.25 1.40 -6.77
N LEU A 513 -17.70 0.36 -6.17
CA LEU A 513 -16.35 -0.13 -6.39
C LEU A 513 -16.41 -1.38 -7.27
N ASP A 514 -16.08 -1.26 -8.54
CA ASP A 514 -15.95 -2.38 -9.47
C ASP A 514 -14.47 -2.77 -9.59
N TYR A 515 -13.95 -3.46 -8.58
CA TYR A 515 -12.56 -3.93 -8.57
C TYR A 515 -12.24 -4.85 -9.74
N PRO A 516 -13.13 -5.82 -10.11
CA PRO A 516 -12.90 -6.66 -11.28
C PRO A 516 -12.66 -5.92 -12.59
N GLN A 517 -13.32 -4.77 -12.79
CA GLN A 517 -13.15 -3.94 -14.00
C GLN A 517 -12.24 -2.71 -13.77
N GLY A 518 -11.74 -2.51 -12.55
CA GLY A 518 -10.92 -1.34 -12.25
C GLY A 518 -11.66 -0.02 -12.43
N THR A 519 -12.90 0.08 -11.93
CA THR A 519 -13.74 1.28 -12.11
C THR A 519 -14.41 1.68 -10.80
N LEU A 520 -14.33 2.97 -10.49
CA LEU A 520 -15.09 3.63 -9.45
C LEU A 520 -16.27 4.37 -10.08
N TYR A 521 -17.48 4.16 -9.54
CA TYR A 521 -18.64 4.99 -9.90
C TYR A 521 -19.10 5.78 -8.69
N LEU A 522 -19.29 7.08 -8.87
CA LEU A 522 -19.75 8.00 -7.82
C LEU A 522 -21.05 8.68 -8.25
N GLN A 523 -22.00 8.74 -7.33
CA GLN A 523 -23.21 9.55 -7.46
C GLN A 523 -23.37 10.39 -6.19
N ALA A 524 -23.56 11.70 -6.35
CA ALA A 524 -23.84 12.57 -5.22
C ALA A 524 -25.10 12.09 -4.48
N ASN A 525 -25.01 11.95 -3.16
CA ASN A 525 -26.15 11.63 -2.30
C ASN A 525 -26.68 12.92 -1.60
N ARG A 526 -27.62 12.78 -0.66
CA ARG A 526 -28.21 13.92 0.05
C ARG A 526 -27.20 14.75 0.84
N HIS A 527 -26.07 14.15 1.26
CA HIS A 527 -25.01 14.80 2.05
C HIS A 527 -23.95 15.50 1.19
N PHE A 528 -24.05 15.43 -0.15
CA PHE A 528 -23.00 15.92 -1.05
C PHE A 528 -22.69 17.41 -0.86
N ALA A 529 -23.72 18.23 -0.67
CA ALA A 529 -23.58 19.68 -0.52
C ALA A 529 -23.40 20.14 0.94
N GLU A 530 -23.39 19.22 1.91
CA GLU A 530 -23.18 19.59 3.30
C GLU A 530 -21.75 20.12 3.52
N PRO A 531 -21.54 21.13 4.39
CA PRO A 531 -20.20 21.58 4.73
C PRO A 531 -19.40 20.46 5.41
N ASP A 532 -18.10 20.44 5.18
CA ASP A 532 -17.20 19.54 5.91
C ASP A 532 -16.76 20.24 7.20
N VAL A 533 -17.22 19.73 8.33
CA VAL A 533 -16.98 20.33 9.65
C VAL A 533 -15.84 19.59 10.34
N PHE A 534 -14.86 20.35 10.85
CA PHE A 534 -13.85 19.84 11.75
C PHE A 534 -14.28 20.11 13.19
N ASP A 535 -13.72 19.34 14.15
CA ASP A 535 -13.86 19.61 15.57
C ASP A 535 -13.58 21.09 15.90
N ARG A 536 -14.48 21.72 16.65
CA ARG A 536 -14.43 23.12 17.01
C ARG A 536 -13.96 23.40 18.42
N SER A 537 -13.60 22.35 19.14
CA SER A 537 -13.06 22.45 20.50
C SER A 537 -11.53 22.44 20.53
N GLY A 538 -10.92 21.72 19.60
CA GLY A 538 -9.51 21.37 19.60
C GLY A 538 -9.15 20.24 20.57
N LEU A 539 -10.14 19.45 21.02
CA LEU A 539 -9.95 18.27 21.85
C LEU A 539 -9.83 17.02 21.00
N TRP A 540 -8.93 16.15 21.36
CA TRP A 540 -8.98 14.75 20.97
C TRP A 540 -9.23 13.90 22.22
N VAL A 541 -10.39 13.24 22.26
CA VAL A 541 -10.81 12.42 23.40
C VAL A 541 -10.85 10.95 23.07
N MET A 542 -10.58 10.12 24.07
CA MET A 542 -10.71 8.67 24.04
C MET A 542 -11.51 8.19 25.24
N ARG A 543 -12.02 6.98 25.20
CA ARG A 543 -12.58 6.34 26.39
C ARG A 543 -11.46 6.08 27.41
N ALA A 544 -11.67 6.44 28.65
CA ALA A 544 -10.77 6.07 29.73
C ALA A 544 -10.73 4.54 29.87
N SER A 545 -9.59 3.98 30.31
CA SER A 545 -9.38 2.53 30.36
C SER A 545 -10.36 1.78 31.27
N ASP A 546 -10.94 2.44 32.28
CA ASP A 546 -11.96 1.92 33.17
C ASP A 546 -13.40 2.12 32.66
N GLY A 547 -13.56 2.75 31.48
CA GLY A 547 -14.86 3.01 30.84
C GLY A 547 -15.68 4.15 31.47
N SER A 548 -15.24 4.74 32.59
CA SER A 548 -16.06 5.65 33.39
C SER A 548 -16.05 7.11 32.94
N ALA A 549 -15.11 7.49 32.06
CA ALA A 549 -14.89 8.89 31.65
C ALA A 549 -14.37 8.97 30.21
N PHE A 550 -14.29 10.17 29.66
CA PHE A 550 -13.42 10.44 28.53
C PHE A 550 -12.05 10.95 29.04
N GLU A 551 -10.99 10.49 28.42
CA GLU A 551 -9.63 10.96 28.67
C GLU A 551 -9.23 11.95 27.57
N VAL A 552 -8.70 13.10 27.95
CA VAL A 552 -8.14 14.07 27.02
C VAL A 552 -6.82 13.51 26.47
N ALA A 553 -6.81 13.07 25.23
CA ALA A 553 -5.65 12.45 24.60
C ALA A 553 -4.79 13.43 23.82
N ASP A 554 -5.37 14.55 23.36
CA ASP A 554 -4.64 15.66 22.73
C ASP A 554 -5.42 16.97 22.84
N VAL A 555 -4.70 18.09 22.82
CA VAL A 555 -5.25 19.45 22.83
C VAL A 555 -4.51 20.29 21.80
N ILE A 556 -5.25 20.83 20.82
CA ILE A 556 -4.67 21.69 19.79
C ILE A 556 -4.27 23.04 20.45
N PRO A 557 -3.03 23.52 20.27
CA PRO A 557 -2.62 24.84 20.75
C PRO A 557 -3.51 25.96 20.20
N ASP A 558 -3.77 26.98 21.02
CA ASP A 558 -4.60 28.15 20.69
C ASP A 558 -6.06 27.81 20.30
N SER A 559 -6.54 26.63 20.70
CA SER A 559 -7.92 26.20 20.54
C SER A 559 -8.78 26.61 21.75
N PRO A 560 -10.12 26.50 21.65
CA PRO A 560 -11.01 26.68 22.80
C PRO A 560 -10.61 25.83 24.01
N ALA A 561 -10.30 24.57 23.81
CA ALA A 561 -9.85 23.67 24.89
C ALA A 561 -8.55 24.15 25.55
N SER A 562 -7.57 24.59 24.77
CA SER A 562 -6.32 25.18 25.26
C SER A 562 -6.57 26.49 26.05
N LYS A 563 -7.47 27.35 25.57
CA LYS A 563 -7.81 28.62 26.20
C LYS A 563 -8.45 28.45 27.58
N VAL A 564 -9.24 27.39 27.77
CA VAL A 564 -9.85 27.08 29.07
C VAL A 564 -8.98 26.20 29.96
N GLY A 565 -7.76 25.88 29.52
CA GLY A 565 -6.71 25.24 30.31
C GLY A 565 -6.79 23.72 30.41
N LEU A 566 -7.56 23.06 29.51
CA LEU A 566 -7.61 21.60 29.45
C LEU A 566 -6.25 21.02 29.06
N LYS A 567 -5.88 19.91 29.68
CA LYS A 567 -4.58 19.26 29.50
C LYS A 567 -4.70 17.78 29.15
N VAL A 568 -3.73 17.28 28.41
CA VAL A 568 -3.61 15.84 28.12
C VAL A 568 -3.52 15.04 29.43
N GLY A 569 -4.25 13.94 29.50
CA GLY A 569 -4.36 13.07 30.67
C GLY A 569 -5.47 13.42 31.64
N GLU A 570 -6.11 14.58 31.52
CA GLU A 570 -7.31 14.91 32.31
C GLU A 570 -8.51 14.05 31.89
N ARG A 571 -9.44 13.89 32.81
CA ARG A 571 -10.62 13.04 32.61
C ARG A 571 -11.88 13.88 32.64
N ILE A 572 -12.68 13.82 31.59
CA ILE A 572 -13.99 14.45 31.52
C ILE A 572 -15.01 13.47 32.10
N LEU A 573 -15.59 13.83 33.22
CA LEU A 573 -16.56 13.02 33.97
C LEU A 573 -17.98 13.23 33.50
N LYS A 574 -18.33 14.48 33.13
CA LYS A 574 -19.64 14.86 32.58
C LYS A 574 -19.52 15.84 31.44
N VAL A 575 -20.49 15.81 30.55
CA VAL A 575 -20.69 16.72 29.42
C VAL A 575 -22.14 17.20 29.45
N ASP A 576 -22.39 18.47 29.62
CA ASP A 576 -23.73 19.07 29.80
C ASP A 576 -24.47 18.30 30.86
N GLN A 577 -24.50 18.11 31.91
CA GLN A 577 -25.27 17.30 32.89
C GLN A 577 -25.31 15.78 32.63
N THR A 578 -24.73 15.29 31.51
CA THR A 578 -24.72 13.89 31.17
C THR A 578 -23.42 13.23 31.62
N ASP A 579 -23.54 12.11 32.31
CA ASP A 579 -22.38 11.32 32.74
C ASP A 579 -21.63 10.79 31.50
N ALA A 580 -20.33 10.99 31.47
CA ALA A 580 -19.47 10.55 30.37
C ALA A 580 -19.54 9.02 30.16
N ALA A 581 -19.78 8.25 31.22
CA ALA A 581 -19.90 6.79 31.15
C ALA A 581 -21.07 6.31 30.27
N VAL A 582 -22.13 7.12 30.07
CA VAL A 582 -23.29 6.74 29.25
C VAL A 582 -23.26 7.35 27.86
N LEU A 583 -22.38 8.32 27.59
CA LEU A 583 -22.18 8.88 26.25
C LEU A 583 -21.16 8.04 25.48
N THR A 584 -21.35 7.91 24.16
CA THR A 584 -20.33 7.33 23.30
C THR A 584 -19.29 8.38 22.90
N VAL A 585 -18.07 7.93 22.58
CA VAL A 585 -17.01 8.80 22.04
C VAL A 585 -17.49 9.48 20.75
N SER A 586 -18.24 8.77 19.90
CA SER A 586 -18.82 9.33 18.66
C SER A 586 -19.79 10.46 18.96
N THR A 587 -20.74 10.25 19.87
CA THR A 587 -21.73 11.28 20.26
C THR A 587 -21.06 12.52 20.84
N PHE A 588 -20.04 12.34 21.69
CA PHE A 588 -19.33 13.48 22.24
C PHE A 588 -18.56 14.25 21.14
N ARG A 589 -17.89 13.57 20.23
CA ARG A 589 -17.24 14.21 19.09
C ARG A 589 -18.22 14.98 18.19
N GLU A 590 -19.40 14.44 17.93
CA GLU A 590 -20.48 15.15 17.22
C GLU A 590 -20.91 16.44 17.94
N TRP A 591 -20.90 16.45 19.29
CA TRP A 591 -21.19 17.67 20.04
C TRP A 591 -20.10 18.74 19.89
N LEU A 592 -18.85 18.31 19.72
CA LEU A 592 -17.72 19.22 19.49
C LEU A 592 -17.69 19.82 18.07
N GLU A 593 -18.55 19.33 17.17
CA GLU A 593 -18.75 19.85 15.81
C GLU A 593 -19.95 20.80 15.70
N LYS A 594 -20.71 21.07 16.79
CA LYS A 594 -21.85 22.01 16.79
C LYS A 594 -21.41 23.41 16.40
N GLU A 595 -22.41 24.29 16.09
CA GLU A 595 -22.16 25.65 15.62
C GLU A 595 -21.21 26.47 16.51
N PRO A 596 -20.37 27.35 15.91
CA PRO A 596 -19.51 28.25 16.68
C PRO A 596 -20.31 29.07 17.67
N GLY A 597 -19.76 29.29 18.85
CA GLY A 597 -20.42 29.95 19.97
C GLY A 597 -21.27 29.04 20.86
N THR A 598 -21.42 27.73 20.49
CA THR A 598 -22.06 26.76 21.37
C THR A 598 -21.19 26.57 22.62
N ALA A 599 -21.79 26.73 23.81
CA ALA A 599 -21.15 26.43 25.08
C ALA A 599 -21.46 24.98 25.49
N ILE A 600 -20.45 24.28 25.96
CA ILE A 600 -20.54 22.91 26.51
C ILE A 600 -19.94 22.92 27.92
N ASP A 601 -20.73 22.53 28.91
CA ASP A 601 -20.28 22.42 30.29
C ASP A 601 -19.56 21.09 30.53
N LEU A 602 -18.34 21.13 31.03
CA LEU A 602 -17.52 19.95 31.32
C LEU A 602 -17.20 19.86 32.81
N GLU A 603 -17.45 18.72 33.44
CA GLU A 603 -16.88 18.38 34.74
C GLU A 603 -15.60 17.58 34.51
N VAL A 604 -14.46 18.14 34.91
CA VAL A 604 -13.13 17.64 34.60
C VAL A 604 -12.37 17.26 35.85
N GLN A 605 -11.75 16.09 35.86
CA GLN A 605 -10.83 15.64 36.92
C GLN A 605 -9.38 15.80 36.44
N GLY A 606 -8.66 16.74 37.04
CA GLY A 606 -7.23 16.95 36.86
C GLY A 606 -6.43 16.56 38.08
N GLU A 607 -5.15 16.90 38.10
CA GLU A 607 -4.24 16.67 39.25
C GLU A 607 -4.69 17.39 40.51
N ASP A 608 -5.28 18.59 40.38
CA ASP A 608 -5.72 19.44 41.49
C ASP A 608 -7.16 19.10 41.98
N GLY A 609 -7.78 18.07 41.45
CA GLY A 609 -9.14 17.62 41.77
C GLY A 609 -10.15 17.85 40.67
N VAL A 610 -11.44 17.82 41.03
CA VAL A 610 -12.55 18.01 40.10
C VAL A 610 -12.94 19.48 40.01
N HIS A 611 -13.08 20.00 38.80
CA HIS A 611 -13.47 21.38 38.53
C HIS A 611 -14.40 21.46 37.31
N GLU A 612 -15.15 22.54 37.18
CA GLU A 612 -16.03 22.82 36.06
C GLU A 612 -15.34 23.72 35.04
N VAL A 613 -15.55 23.44 33.75
CA VAL A 613 -15.02 24.21 32.61
C VAL A 613 -16.15 24.44 31.62
N VAL A 614 -16.28 25.66 31.15
CA VAL A 614 -17.20 26.01 30.04
C VAL A 614 -16.39 26.11 28.75
N LEU A 615 -16.61 25.18 27.84
CA LEU A 615 -15.96 25.12 26.54
C LEU A 615 -16.83 25.79 25.48
N VAL A 616 -16.40 26.92 24.93
CA VAL A 616 -17.12 27.62 23.86
C VAL A 616 -16.48 27.29 22.53
N LEU A 617 -17.25 26.69 21.61
CA LEU A 617 -16.77 26.21 20.32
C LEU A 617 -16.42 27.36 19.37
N GLU A 618 -15.30 27.23 18.63
CA GLU A 618 -14.85 28.18 17.61
C GLU A 618 -14.39 27.43 16.35
N ASP A 619 -14.53 28.02 15.16
CA ASP A 619 -13.92 27.45 13.97
C ASP A 619 -12.38 27.47 14.06
N LEU A 620 -11.76 26.35 13.75
CA LEU A 620 -10.30 26.16 13.82
C LEU A 620 -9.60 26.28 12.47
N LEU A 621 -10.41 26.32 11.35
CA LEU A 621 -9.96 26.34 9.96
C LEU A 621 -10.41 27.62 9.25
#